data_00dc55a00b15041d192045bd1e2fd3f0
#
_entry.id   00dc55a00b15041d192045bd1e2fd3f0
#
_cell.length_a   1.000
_cell.length_b   1.000
_cell.length_c   1.000
_cell.angle_alpha   90.00
_cell.angle_beta   90.00
_cell.angle_gamma   90.00
#
_symmetry.space_group_name_H-M   'P 1'
#
loop_
_entity.id
_entity.type
_entity.pdbx_description
1 polymer ?
#
loop_
_entity_poly.entity_id
_entity_poly.type
_entity_poly.pdbx_seq_one_letter_code
_entity_poly.pdbx_strand_id
1 'polypeptide(L)'
;MLASRPISYAVLRGQVIDSDLVEFGGRGGDMAFLAPDPAKIADRLALASPRLMEDLYTISFEDILDYLAELGERLVLKDNPYLQDALACSYDTAPTTKPIMDHFYHDLPFMFDKERIRGMVDFNIGIDHLERWVETRINGCKVGIRAYGARTLHIVAGNGPV
;
A
#
# COMPACT_ATOMS: atom_id res chain seq x y z
N MET A 1 -26.96 19.89 11.24
CA MET A 1 -25.53 20.03 11.02
C MET A 1 -25.23 19.23 9.77
N LEU A 2 -24.74 19.85 8.71
CA LEU A 2 -24.19 19.12 7.56
C LEU A 2 -22.96 18.38 8.08
N ALA A 3 -23.00 17.03 8.14
CA ALA A 3 -21.85 16.23 8.48
C ALA A 3 -20.72 16.63 7.52
N SER A 4 -19.56 16.99 8.05
CA SER A 4 -18.42 17.32 7.23
C SER A 4 -18.09 16.07 6.41
N ARG A 5 -18.04 16.19 5.08
CA ARG A 5 -17.68 15.07 4.21
C ARG A 5 -16.28 14.59 4.56
N PRO A 6 -16.06 13.29 4.63
CA PRO A 6 -14.72 12.76 4.86
C PRO A 6 -13.78 13.18 3.73
N ILE A 7 -12.51 13.42 4.08
CA ILE A 7 -11.47 13.77 3.12
C ILE A 7 -10.55 12.56 2.96
N SER A 8 -10.43 12.08 1.71
CA SER A 8 -9.45 11.09 1.32
C SER A 8 -8.20 11.81 0.82
N TYR A 9 -7.15 11.83 1.63
CA TYR A 9 -5.89 12.48 1.27
C TYR A 9 -5.12 11.66 0.25
N ALA A 10 -4.38 12.33 -0.63
CA ALA A 10 -3.34 11.67 -1.41
C ALA A 10 -1.98 11.87 -0.72
N VAL A 11 -1.14 10.85 -0.75
CA VAL A 11 0.25 10.96 -0.31
C VAL A 11 1.16 10.81 -1.52
N LEU A 12 1.95 11.83 -1.79
CA LEU A 12 2.80 11.87 -2.95
C LEU A 12 4.24 12.17 -2.53
N ARG A 13 5.13 11.20 -2.66
CA ARG A 13 6.54 11.31 -2.25
C ARG A 13 6.70 11.81 -0.81
N GLY A 14 5.96 11.23 0.12
CA GLY A 14 5.96 11.61 1.52
C GLY A 14 5.23 12.92 1.87
N GLN A 15 4.64 13.60 0.88
CA GLN A 15 3.85 14.81 1.10
C GLN A 15 2.36 14.49 1.07
N VAL A 16 1.64 14.92 2.09
CA VAL A 16 0.17 14.87 2.10
C VAL A 16 -0.36 15.99 1.22
N ILE A 17 -1.26 15.63 0.29
CA ILE A 17 -1.96 16.56 -0.59
C ILE A 17 -3.40 16.69 -0.09
N ASP A 18 -3.78 17.88 0.33
CA ASP A 18 -5.09 18.21 0.90
C ASP A 18 -5.75 19.42 0.21
N SER A 19 -5.19 19.85 -0.91
CA SER A 19 -5.68 20.99 -1.70
C SER A 19 -6.36 20.52 -2.98
N ASP A 20 -7.03 21.48 -3.66
CA ASP A 20 -7.73 21.22 -4.93
C ASP A 20 -8.71 20.05 -4.85
N LEU A 21 -9.49 20.00 -3.77
CA LEU A 21 -10.40 18.89 -3.50
C LEU A 21 -11.60 18.94 -4.45
N VAL A 22 -11.96 17.76 -4.98
CA VAL A 22 -13.17 17.53 -5.76
C VAL A 22 -14.00 16.42 -5.09
N GLU A 23 -15.28 16.43 -5.36
CA GLU A 23 -16.23 15.48 -4.78
C GLU A 23 -16.30 14.19 -5.59
N PHE A 24 -16.25 13.06 -4.89
CA PHE A 24 -16.46 11.73 -5.43
C PHE A 24 -17.57 10.99 -4.68
N GLY A 25 -18.16 9.99 -5.30
CA GLY A 25 -19.22 9.19 -4.71
C GLY A 25 -20.58 9.89 -4.74
N GLY A 26 -21.47 9.56 -3.78
CA GLY A 26 -22.79 10.16 -3.63
C GLY A 26 -23.82 9.73 -4.67
N ARG A 27 -23.51 8.78 -5.54
CA ARG A 27 -24.43 8.24 -6.54
C ARG A 27 -25.34 7.19 -5.90
N GLY A 28 -26.64 7.33 -6.13
CA GLY A 28 -27.58 6.34 -5.63
C GLY A 28 -27.76 6.29 -4.12
N GLY A 29 -27.27 7.31 -3.38
CA GLY A 29 -27.32 7.36 -1.92
C GLY A 29 -26.03 6.88 -1.23
N ASP A 30 -24.99 6.57 -2.01
CA ASP A 30 -23.67 6.23 -1.46
C ASP A 30 -23.03 7.42 -0.76
N MET A 31 -22.04 7.15 0.09
CA MET A 31 -21.30 8.19 0.76
C MET A 31 -20.50 9.03 -0.25
N ALA A 32 -20.64 10.37 -0.13
CA ALA A 32 -19.79 11.30 -0.85
C ALA A 32 -18.58 11.67 0.00
N PHE A 33 -17.41 11.78 -0.63
CA PHE A 33 -16.16 12.20 -0.01
C PHE A 33 -15.43 13.21 -0.89
N LEU A 34 -14.47 13.91 -0.30
CA LEU A 34 -13.59 14.83 -1.00
C LEU A 34 -12.21 14.18 -1.18
N ALA A 35 -11.62 14.36 -2.36
CA ALA A 35 -10.23 13.95 -2.60
C ALA A 35 -9.55 14.96 -3.54
N PRO A 36 -8.20 15.04 -3.55
CA PRO A 36 -7.47 15.86 -4.50
C PRO A 36 -7.83 15.52 -5.94
N ASP A 37 -7.97 16.55 -6.77
CA ASP A 37 -8.27 16.40 -8.20
C ASP A 37 -7.17 15.57 -8.89
N PRO A 38 -7.46 14.36 -9.40
CA PRO A 38 -6.48 13.53 -10.07
C PRO A 38 -5.82 14.21 -11.27
N ALA A 39 -6.54 15.08 -11.97
CA ALA A 39 -6.01 15.79 -13.14
C ALA A 39 -4.89 16.77 -12.77
N LYS A 40 -4.91 17.30 -11.54
CA LYS A 40 -3.88 18.22 -11.05
C LYS A 40 -2.65 17.55 -10.47
N ILE A 41 -2.74 16.27 -10.12
CA ILE A 41 -1.63 15.51 -9.52
C ILE A 41 -1.05 14.46 -10.46
N ALA A 42 -1.71 14.14 -11.57
CA ALA A 42 -1.34 13.05 -12.48
C ALA A 42 0.11 13.13 -12.98
N ASP A 43 0.54 14.32 -13.39
CA ASP A 43 1.91 14.54 -13.89
C ASP A 43 2.99 14.34 -12.82
N ARG A 44 2.61 14.43 -11.54
CA ARG A 44 3.50 14.23 -10.40
C ARG A 44 3.61 12.77 -9.96
N LEU A 45 2.71 11.90 -10.40
CA LEU A 45 2.67 10.49 -10.00
C LEU A 45 3.85 9.71 -10.59
N ALA A 46 4.14 9.92 -11.87
CA ALA A 46 5.22 9.21 -12.54
C ALA A 46 6.59 9.68 -12.03
N LEU A 47 7.51 8.73 -11.80
CA LEU A 47 8.90 9.05 -11.57
C LEU A 47 9.50 9.62 -12.86
N ALA A 48 10.17 10.75 -12.78
CA ALA A 48 10.79 11.41 -13.92
C ALA A 48 11.90 10.57 -14.56
N SER A 49 12.56 9.72 -13.76
CA SER A 49 13.61 8.81 -14.22
C SER A 49 13.56 7.50 -13.43
N PRO A 50 13.82 6.34 -14.07
CA PRO A 50 14.04 5.07 -13.37
C PRO A 50 15.20 5.13 -12.36
N ARG A 51 16.18 6.02 -12.57
CA ARG A 51 17.31 6.21 -11.65
C ARG A 51 16.87 6.68 -10.26
N LEU A 52 15.73 7.32 -10.12
CA LEU A 52 15.16 7.67 -8.83
C LEU A 52 14.77 6.46 -7.97
N MET A 53 14.83 5.26 -8.56
CA MET A 53 14.63 3.99 -7.83
C MET A 53 15.96 3.39 -7.35
N GLU A 54 17.12 3.94 -7.75
CA GLU A 54 18.43 3.38 -7.38
C GLU A 54 18.62 3.36 -5.87
N ASP A 55 18.08 4.34 -5.15
CA ASP A 55 18.16 4.41 -3.70
C ASP A 55 17.49 3.20 -3.02
N LEU A 56 16.44 2.62 -3.64
CA LEU A 56 15.79 1.41 -3.12
C LEU A 56 16.71 0.17 -3.15
N TYR A 57 17.70 0.15 -4.03
CA TYR A 57 18.65 -0.98 -4.11
C TYR A 57 19.74 -0.92 -3.05
N THR A 58 19.85 0.17 -2.30
CA THR A 58 20.79 0.36 -1.19
C THR A 58 20.14 0.09 0.17
N ILE A 59 18.80 0.00 0.22
CA ILE A 59 18.06 -0.35 1.43
C ILE A 59 18.09 -1.88 1.56
N SER A 60 18.48 -2.38 2.73
CA SER A 60 18.48 -3.81 2.99
C SER A 60 17.05 -4.37 3.07
N PHE A 61 16.89 -5.66 2.76
CA PHE A 61 15.60 -6.30 2.93
C PHE A 61 15.15 -6.32 4.40
N GLU A 62 16.09 -6.39 5.35
CA GLU A 62 15.80 -6.28 6.78
C GLU A 62 15.22 -4.92 7.15
N ASP A 63 15.80 -3.81 6.66
CA ASP A 63 15.27 -2.46 6.91
C ASP A 63 13.84 -2.31 6.36
N ILE A 64 13.55 -2.92 5.21
CA ILE A 64 12.20 -2.94 4.64
C ILE A 64 11.24 -3.72 5.56
N LEU A 65 11.66 -4.88 6.05
CA LEU A 65 10.86 -5.68 6.98
C LEU A 65 10.61 -4.95 8.30
N ASP A 66 11.62 -4.28 8.85
CA ASP A 66 11.48 -3.50 10.08
C ASP A 66 10.50 -2.34 9.90
N TYR A 67 10.60 -1.63 8.77
CA TYR A 67 9.62 -0.59 8.42
C TYR A 67 8.19 -1.13 8.32
N LEU A 68 8.01 -2.27 7.66
CA LEU A 68 6.68 -2.89 7.51
C LEU A 68 6.14 -3.39 8.85
N ALA A 69 6.99 -3.95 9.72
CA ALA A 69 6.59 -4.36 11.06
C ALA A 69 6.13 -3.16 11.91
N GLU A 70 6.88 -2.06 11.90
CA GLU A 70 6.47 -0.82 12.57
C GLU A 70 5.15 -0.27 12.01
N LEU A 71 4.95 -0.35 10.70
CA LEU A 71 3.67 0.02 10.08
C LEU A 71 2.53 -0.86 10.62
N GLY A 72 2.74 -2.17 10.72
CA GLY A 72 1.77 -3.11 11.28
C GLY A 72 1.36 -2.76 12.71
N GLU A 73 2.32 -2.38 13.55
CA GLU A 73 2.04 -1.93 14.92
C GLU A 73 1.13 -0.70 14.96
N ARG A 74 1.26 0.21 14.00
CA ARG A 74 0.42 1.41 13.89
C ARG A 74 -0.98 1.14 13.31
N LEU A 75 -1.17 -0.01 12.66
CA LEU A 75 -2.44 -0.42 12.07
C LEU A 75 -3.32 -1.26 13.00
N VAL A 76 -3.06 -1.23 14.30
CA VAL A 76 -3.91 -1.89 15.29
C VAL A 76 -5.22 -1.11 15.45
N LEU A 77 -6.34 -1.72 15.06
CA LEU A 77 -7.67 -1.08 15.00
C LEU A 77 -8.06 -0.36 16.30
N LYS A 78 -7.86 -1.01 17.46
CA LYS A 78 -8.26 -0.45 18.76
C LYS A 78 -7.50 0.84 19.13
N ASP A 79 -6.29 1.03 18.59
CA ASP A 79 -5.39 2.11 18.94
C ASP A 79 -5.29 3.18 17.83
N ASN A 80 -5.98 2.95 16.70
CA ASN A 80 -5.93 3.84 15.54
C ASN A 80 -7.32 4.42 15.22
N PRO A 81 -7.60 5.67 15.60
CA PRO A 81 -8.91 6.29 15.38
C PRO A 81 -9.26 6.43 13.89
N TYR A 82 -8.28 6.60 13.01
CA TYR A 82 -8.52 6.68 11.57
C TYR A 82 -9.00 5.36 10.98
N LEU A 83 -8.48 4.23 11.48
CA LEU A 83 -8.97 2.90 11.10
C LEU A 83 -10.37 2.63 11.64
N GLN A 84 -10.69 3.12 12.84
CA GLN A 84 -12.03 3.01 13.41
C GLN A 84 -13.04 3.78 12.55
N ASP A 85 -12.72 5.00 12.15
CA ASP A 85 -13.55 5.80 11.26
C ASP A 85 -13.69 5.14 9.87
N ALA A 86 -12.60 4.63 9.32
CA ALA A 86 -12.60 3.91 8.04
C ALA A 86 -13.46 2.65 8.10
N LEU A 87 -13.39 1.86 9.18
CA LEU A 87 -14.24 0.69 9.39
C LEU A 87 -15.73 1.09 9.44
N ALA A 88 -16.05 2.14 10.20
CA ALA A 88 -17.42 2.64 10.29
C ALA A 88 -17.97 3.05 8.92
N CYS A 89 -17.17 3.76 8.11
CA CYS A 89 -17.51 4.12 6.74
C CYS A 89 -17.67 2.89 5.84
N SER A 90 -16.83 1.88 6.02
CA SER A 90 -16.86 0.65 5.21
C SER A 90 -18.15 -0.15 5.38
N TYR A 91 -18.80 -0.08 6.51
CA TYR A 91 -20.08 -0.78 6.74
C TYR A 91 -21.19 -0.29 5.81
N ASP A 92 -21.13 0.95 5.36
CA ASP A 92 -22.15 1.56 4.52
C ASP A 92 -21.77 1.56 3.03
N THR A 93 -20.48 1.37 2.73
CA THR A 93 -19.95 1.51 1.35
C THR A 93 -19.49 0.20 0.73
N ALA A 94 -19.06 -0.78 1.55
CA ALA A 94 -18.56 -2.04 1.03
C ALA A 94 -19.68 -3.07 0.84
N PRO A 95 -19.64 -3.88 -0.22
CA PRO A 95 -20.61 -4.94 -0.46
C PRO A 95 -20.40 -6.18 0.44
N THR A 96 -19.64 -6.03 1.51
CA THR A 96 -19.20 -7.11 2.40
C THR A 96 -19.97 -7.03 3.72
N THR A 97 -20.26 -8.17 4.33
CA THR A 97 -20.95 -8.20 5.63
C THR A 97 -20.09 -7.65 6.76
N LYS A 98 -20.72 -7.03 7.76
CA LYS A 98 -20.02 -6.46 8.92
C LYS A 98 -19.02 -7.42 9.58
N PRO A 99 -19.37 -8.69 9.90
CA PRO A 99 -18.40 -9.60 10.53
C PRO A 99 -17.15 -9.86 9.70
N ILE A 100 -17.29 -9.92 8.37
CA ILE A 100 -16.12 -10.09 7.47
C ILE A 100 -15.28 -8.81 7.45
N MET A 101 -15.93 -7.63 7.43
CA MET A 101 -15.23 -6.35 7.48
C MET A 101 -14.49 -6.17 8.80
N ASP A 102 -15.10 -6.51 9.92
CA ASP A 102 -14.46 -6.50 11.24
C ASP A 102 -13.20 -7.38 11.24
N HIS A 103 -13.31 -8.58 10.70
CA HIS A 103 -12.19 -9.50 10.60
C HIS A 103 -11.03 -8.92 9.77
N PHE A 104 -11.30 -8.34 8.61
CA PHE A 104 -10.28 -7.72 7.78
C PHE A 104 -9.55 -6.58 8.51
N TYR A 105 -10.28 -5.70 9.18
CA TYR A 105 -9.66 -4.60 9.91
C TYR A 105 -8.88 -5.06 11.15
N HIS A 106 -9.31 -6.11 11.82
CA HIS A 106 -8.56 -6.71 12.92
C HIS A 106 -7.28 -7.41 12.47
N ASP A 107 -7.29 -7.99 11.28
CA ASP A 107 -6.17 -8.76 10.76
C ASP A 107 -5.13 -7.89 10.01
N LEU A 108 -5.37 -6.59 9.83
CA LEU A 108 -4.43 -5.69 9.18
C LEU A 108 -2.99 -5.82 9.72
N PRO A 109 -2.73 -5.79 11.04
CA PRO A 109 -1.38 -5.93 11.56
C PRO A 109 -0.70 -7.24 11.14
N PHE A 110 -1.46 -8.33 11.03
CA PHE A 110 -0.95 -9.64 10.66
C PHE A 110 -0.41 -9.70 9.22
N MET A 111 -0.90 -8.83 8.33
CA MET A 111 -0.38 -8.73 6.97
C MET A 111 1.05 -8.18 6.92
N PHE A 112 1.46 -7.47 7.98
CA PHE A 112 2.78 -6.86 8.13
C PHE A 112 3.69 -7.67 9.07
N ASP A 113 3.33 -8.91 9.39
CA ASP A 113 4.17 -9.81 10.18
C ASP A 113 5.49 -10.09 9.46
N LYS A 114 6.60 -9.80 10.16
CA LYS A 114 7.95 -9.84 9.61
C LYS A 114 8.33 -11.22 9.10
N GLU A 115 8.05 -12.26 9.87
CA GLU A 115 8.42 -13.63 9.51
C GLU A 115 7.57 -14.17 8.36
N ARG A 116 6.30 -13.80 8.34
CA ARG A 116 5.40 -14.16 7.24
C ARG A 116 5.84 -13.53 5.92
N ILE A 117 6.14 -12.22 5.92
CA ILE A 117 6.63 -11.52 4.72
C ILE A 117 7.95 -12.12 4.27
N ARG A 118 8.87 -12.37 5.19
CA ARG A 118 10.16 -13.02 4.92
C ARG A 118 9.97 -14.35 4.21
N GLY A 119 9.17 -15.23 4.79
CA GLY A 119 8.90 -16.56 4.20
C GLY A 119 8.25 -16.48 2.82
N MET A 120 7.31 -15.54 2.63
CA MET A 120 6.66 -15.33 1.35
C MET A 120 7.64 -14.82 0.28
N VAL A 121 8.51 -13.88 0.62
CA VAL A 121 9.51 -13.33 -0.30
C VAL A 121 10.58 -14.37 -0.61
N ASP A 122 11.06 -15.09 0.38
CA ASP A 122 12.05 -16.15 0.17
C ASP A 122 11.53 -17.27 -0.74
N PHE A 123 10.28 -17.68 -0.53
CA PHE A 123 9.63 -18.69 -1.36
C PHE A 123 9.43 -18.26 -2.82
N ASN A 124 9.05 -17.00 -3.05
CA ASN A 124 8.69 -16.52 -4.40
C ASN A 124 9.87 -15.99 -5.22
N ILE A 125 10.84 -15.37 -4.56
CA ILE A 125 11.94 -14.64 -5.22
C ILE A 125 13.29 -15.20 -4.79
N GLY A 126 13.43 -15.54 -3.50
CA GLY A 126 14.70 -15.79 -2.83
C GLY A 126 15.36 -14.49 -2.38
N ILE A 127 15.59 -14.35 -1.08
CA ILE A 127 16.13 -13.11 -0.46
C ILE A 127 17.49 -12.74 -1.06
N ASP A 128 18.33 -13.72 -1.33
CA ASP A 128 19.64 -13.51 -1.96
C ASP A 128 19.55 -12.74 -3.28
N HIS A 129 18.51 -12.99 -4.07
CA HIS A 129 18.32 -12.32 -5.37
C HIS A 129 17.90 -10.84 -5.24
N LEU A 130 17.34 -10.46 -4.10
CA LEU A 130 17.05 -9.04 -3.79
C LEU A 130 18.33 -8.31 -3.40
N GLU A 131 19.18 -8.94 -2.58
CA GLU A 131 20.34 -8.32 -1.97
C GLU A 131 21.57 -8.27 -2.90
N ARG A 132 21.73 -9.27 -3.75
CA ARG A 132 22.97 -9.46 -4.55
C ARG A 132 22.74 -10.16 -5.88
N TRP A 133 23.79 -10.14 -6.71
CA TRP A 133 23.86 -10.99 -7.88
C TRP A 133 24.13 -12.45 -7.45
N VAL A 134 23.21 -13.34 -7.78
CA VAL A 134 23.33 -14.80 -7.54
C VAL A 134 23.86 -15.45 -8.79
N GLU A 135 25.04 -16.07 -8.70
CA GLU A 135 25.62 -16.80 -9.82
C GLU A 135 24.96 -18.19 -9.98
N THR A 136 24.56 -18.50 -11.19
CA THR A 136 24.00 -19.80 -11.55
C THR A 136 24.46 -20.22 -12.96
N ARG A 137 24.04 -21.41 -13.41
CA ARG A 137 24.28 -21.88 -14.77
C ARG A 137 22.96 -22.11 -15.50
N ILE A 138 22.83 -21.50 -16.67
CA ILE A 138 21.71 -21.72 -17.58
C ILE A 138 22.27 -22.23 -18.90
N ASN A 139 21.84 -23.41 -19.35
CA ASN A 139 22.31 -24.05 -20.57
C ASN A 139 23.85 -24.15 -20.66
N GLY A 140 24.51 -24.40 -19.53
CA GLY A 140 25.96 -24.51 -19.44
C GLY A 140 26.72 -23.16 -19.32
N CYS A 141 26.08 -22.03 -19.54
CA CYS A 141 26.67 -20.70 -19.39
C CYS A 141 26.55 -20.22 -17.94
N LYS A 142 27.62 -19.61 -17.42
CA LYS A 142 27.63 -18.93 -16.12
C LYS A 142 26.91 -17.58 -16.28
N VAL A 143 25.90 -17.36 -15.46
CA VAL A 143 25.09 -16.14 -15.47
C VAL A 143 24.90 -15.62 -14.05
N GLY A 144 24.76 -14.31 -13.90
CA GLY A 144 24.33 -13.68 -12.65
C GLY A 144 22.85 -13.27 -12.76
N ILE A 145 22.08 -13.56 -11.73
CA ILE A 145 20.68 -13.17 -11.63
C ILE A 145 20.50 -12.28 -10.41
N ARG A 146 19.75 -11.18 -10.58
CA ARG A 146 19.31 -10.29 -9.51
C ARG A 146 17.88 -9.84 -9.78
N ALA A 147 17.06 -9.76 -8.73
CA ALA A 147 15.73 -9.17 -8.82
C ALA A 147 15.82 -7.64 -8.87
N TYR A 148 15.04 -7.05 -9.74
CA TYR A 148 14.91 -5.59 -9.85
C TYR A 148 13.45 -5.20 -9.70
N GLY A 149 13.22 -4.12 -8.92
CA GLY A 149 11.91 -3.50 -8.84
C GLY A 149 11.49 -2.88 -10.16
N ALA A 150 10.21 -2.95 -10.46
CA ALA A 150 9.61 -2.27 -11.62
C ALA A 150 8.61 -1.21 -11.14
N ARG A 151 8.37 -0.22 -11.97
CA ARG A 151 7.26 0.72 -11.72
C ARG A 151 5.95 -0.01 -11.95
N THR A 152 5.10 0.00 -10.93
CA THR A 152 3.79 -0.64 -10.99
C THR A 152 2.69 0.36 -10.66
N LEU A 153 1.53 0.17 -11.24
CA LEU A 153 0.28 0.81 -10.85
C LEU A 153 -0.63 -0.26 -10.26
N HIS A 154 -0.97 -0.11 -8.99
CA HIS A 154 -1.94 -0.96 -8.33
C HIS A 154 -3.31 -0.26 -8.31
N ILE A 155 -4.31 -0.92 -8.92
CA ILE A 155 -5.70 -0.48 -8.83
C ILE A 155 -6.38 -1.42 -7.85
N VAL A 156 -6.69 -0.90 -6.66
CA VAL A 156 -7.27 -1.69 -5.57
C VAL A 156 -8.79 -1.60 -5.62
N ALA A 157 -9.46 -2.75 -5.52
CA ALA A 157 -10.91 -2.78 -5.43
C ALA A 157 -11.38 -2.21 -4.08
N GLY A 158 -12.49 -1.45 -4.08
CA GLY A 158 -13.02 -0.81 -2.87
C GLY A 158 -13.83 -1.75 -1.94
N ASN A 159 -13.54 -3.04 -1.93
CA ASN A 159 -14.29 -4.06 -1.19
C ASN A 159 -13.58 -4.60 0.06
N GLY A 160 -12.47 -3.99 0.43
CA GLY A 160 -11.70 -4.34 1.62
C GLY A 160 -10.63 -3.30 1.89
N PRO A 161 -10.03 -3.28 3.10
CA PRO A 161 -9.01 -2.31 3.50
C PRO A 161 -7.64 -2.54 2.82
N VAL A 162 -7.50 -3.59 2.05
CA VAL A 162 -6.25 -4.02 1.36
C VAL A 162 -6.55 -4.47 -0.06
#